data_16e3f3614bd1f89e6c1879948147fd66
#
_entry.id   16e3f3614bd1f89e6c1879948147fd66
#
_cell.length_a   1.000
_cell.length_b   1.000
_cell.length_c   1.000
_cell.angle_alpha   90.00
_cell.angle_beta   90.00
_cell.angle_gamma   90.00
#
_symmetry.space_group_name_H-M   'P 1'
#
loop_
_entity.id
_entity.type
_entity.pdbx_description
1 polymer ?
#
loop_
_entity_poly.entity_id
_entity_poly.type
_entity_poly.pdbx_seq_one_letter_code
_entity_poly.pdbx_strand_id
1 'polypeptide(L)'
;MPTPDNTVTLLINGKTHGQWTNYDIVSDLLTPADDFSVTLGRPVDAKPDTVRAGDKVEVRVGGDTVLSGRIDRVQTVTEKGGKTLTIQGRDDAGVLLDCSAPLFNAQDMDLNQIIEKIVKPLGLAKIRIDAAKTDKTHKVQIEPGSRAWDALLEYAEANGLWPWLEPDGTLVVGGPDYTAAPVAELVLRTNGQNNNIKRLEVNRDMAARYSEVTVLAQSHSGKNNIKAIAKDESVKLHRPLIVTEPDIDSQAQAQRKAKKRLADSRLEGLTITATVQGHRTDDGTLWQPGQRINVLSEPDGIDAVYFLMARTFTGGRGQPTETVLTLKEDGAWVLDADPPKKSGKTKRPSESRKANGQAAAKPKKRRQAKQAGQELQVI
;
A
#
# COMPACT_ATOMS: atom_id res chain seq x y z
N MET A 1 -6.52 -24.32 -22.36
CA MET A 1 -5.67 -24.14 -21.16
C MET A 1 -6.27 -24.93 -20.01
N PRO A 2 -5.52 -25.51 -19.08
CA PRO A 2 -6.11 -26.13 -17.90
C PRO A 2 -6.88 -25.08 -17.10
N THR A 3 -8.03 -25.49 -16.53
CA THR A 3 -8.81 -24.58 -15.67
C THR A 3 -7.95 -24.17 -14.47
N PRO A 4 -7.84 -22.86 -14.14
CA PRO A 4 -7.06 -22.41 -13.01
C PRO A 4 -7.57 -23.02 -11.70
N ASP A 5 -6.65 -23.47 -10.85
CA ASP A 5 -7.00 -24.02 -9.54
C ASP A 5 -7.33 -22.89 -8.57
N ASN A 6 -8.62 -22.75 -8.24
CA ASN A 6 -9.13 -21.78 -7.27
C ASN A 6 -9.49 -22.42 -5.92
N THR A 7 -8.98 -23.64 -5.64
CA THR A 7 -9.26 -24.34 -4.40
C THR A 7 -8.66 -23.62 -3.21
N VAL A 8 -9.48 -23.24 -2.23
CA VAL A 8 -9.03 -22.59 -1.00
C VAL A 8 -8.72 -23.63 0.06
N THR A 9 -7.50 -23.56 0.62
CA THR A 9 -7.04 -24.44 1.69
C THR A 9 -6.33 -23.64 2.79
N LEU A 10 -6.43 -24.15 4.03
CA LEU A 10 -5.63 -23.68 5.16
C LEU A 10 -4.59 -24.75 5.51
N LEU A 11 -3.33 -24.34 5.58
CA LEU A 11 -2.26 -25.15 6.16
C LEU A 11 -2.08 -24.73 7.62
N ILE A 12 -2.46 -25.63 8.56
CA ILE A 12 -2.41 -25.39 10.00
C ILE A 12 -1.61 -26.51 10.64
N ASN A 13 -0.53 -26.16 11.35
CA ASN A 13 0.34 -27.14 12.01
C ASN A 13 0.80 -28.28 11.06
N GLY A 14 1.11 -27.96 9.79
CA GLY A 14 1.55 -28.90 8.77
C GLY A 14 0.45 -29.78 8.17
N LYS A 15 -0.82 -29.54 8.50
CA LYS A 15 -1.97 -30.26 7.95
C LYS A 15 -2.80 -29.34 7.07
N THR A 16 -3.18 -29.82 5.90
CA THR A 16 -4.06 -29.11 4.97
C THR A 16 -5.52 -29.36 5.32
N HIS A 17 -6.27 -28.28 5.44
CA HIS A 17 -7.73 -28.26 5.66
C HIS A 17 -8.41 -27.58 4.49
N GLY A 18 -9.55 -28.07 4.07
CA GLY A 18 -10.30 -27.57 2.89
C GLY A 18 -11.74 -28.02 2.90
N GLN A 19 -12.41 -27.96 1.74
CA GLN A 19 -13.80 -28.32 1.54
C GLN A 19 -14.78 -27.44 2.35
N TRP A 20 -14.49 -26.15 2.38
CA TRP A 20 -15.27 -25.17 3.12
C TRP A 20 -16.70 -25.06 2.59
N THR A 21 -17.66 -24.92 3.50
CA THR A 21 -19.05 -24.57 3.14
C THR A 21 -19.12 -23.13 2.65
N ASN A 22 -18.33 -22.26 3.26
CA ASN A 22 -18.15 -20.86 2.88
C ASN A 22 -16.75 -20.38 3.27
N TYR A 23 -16.21 -19.48 2.47
CA TYR A 23 -14.99 -18.74 2.82
C TYR A 23 -15.05 -17.31 2.32
N ASP A 24 -14.36 -16.44 3.04
CA ASP A 24 -14.14 -15.04 2.74
C ASP A 24 -12.69 -14.73 3.10
N ILE A 25 -11.92 -14.18 2.15
CA ILE A 25 -10.50 -13.85 2.34
C ILE A 25 -10.28 -12.46 1.80
N VAL A 26 -10.04 -11.52 2.70
CA VAL A 26 -9.89 -10.09 2.40
C VAL A 26 -8.43 -9.71 2.37
N SER A 27 -8.05 -8.85 1.43
CA SER A 27 -6.76 -8.16 1.43
C SER A 27 -6.96 -6.73 0.93
N ASP A 28 -6.51 -5.75 1.72
CA ASP A 28 -6.70 -4.32 1.46
C ASP A 28 -5.46 -3.53 1.88
N LEU A 29 -4.82 -2.83 0.95
CA LEU A 29 -3.63 -2.03 1.23
C LEU A 29 -3.84 -0.88 2.22
N LEU A 30 -5.08 -0.41 2.39
CA LEU A 30 -5.40 0.69 3.33
C LEU A 30 -5.83 0.19 4.71
N THR A 31 -6.22 -1.08 4.82
CA THR A 31 -6.65 -1.68 6.08
C THR A 31 -5.51 -2.54 6.63
N PRO A 32 -4.98 -2.20 7.80
CA PRO A 32 -3.94 -3.02 8.39
C PRO A 32 -4.51 -4.38 8.83
N ALA A 33 -3.74 -5.44 8.56
CA ALA A 33 -4.06 -6.84 8.75
C ALA A 33 -5.15 -7.38 7.80
N ASP A 34 -4.70 -8.07 6.77
CA ASP A 34 -5.54 -8.91 5.93
C ASP A 34 -6.22 -9.99 6.79
N ASP A 35 -7.46 -10.36 6.46
CA ASP A 35 -8.22 -11.31 7.25
C ASP A 35 -8.81 -12.45 6.42
N PHE A 36 -9.16 -13.53 7.10
CA PHE A 36 -9.91 -14.63 6.52
C PHE A 36 -10.96 -15.19 7.49
N SER A 37 -12.03 -15.68 6.91
CA SER A 37 -13.06 -16.44 7.61
C SER A 37 -13.43 -17.66 6.78
N VAL A 38 -13.42 -18.85 7.38
CA VAL A 38 -13.84 -20.09 6.72
C VAL A 38 -14.82 -20.85 7.60
N THR A 39 -15.82 -21.46 6.98
CA THR A 39 -16.85 -22.23 7.67
C THR A 39 -16.95 -23.63 7.11
N LEU A 40 -17.07 -24.63 7.97
CA LEU A 40 -17.20 -26.02 7.63
C LEU A 40 -18.36 -26.66 8.41
N GLY A 41 -19.32 -27.22 7.70
CA GLY A 41 -20.36 -28.08 8.26
C GLY A 41 -19.84 -29.49 8.53
N ARG A 42 -20.16 -30.08 9.70
CA ARG A 42 -19.72 -31.41 10.12
C ARG A 42 -20.85 -32.21 10.77
N PRO A 43 -20.79 -33.54 10.75
CA PRO A 43 -21.70 -34.36 11.56
C PRO A 43 -21.57 -34.12 13.05
N VAL A 44 -22.66 -34.35 13.82
CA VAL A 44 -22.67 -34.12 15.29
C VAL A 44 -21.63 -34.97 16.02
N ASP A 45 -21.39 -36.19 15.54
CA ASP A 45 -20.44 -37.17 16.09
C ASP A 45 -19.00 -36.96 15.62
N ALA A 46 -18.75 -35.94 14.79
CA ALA A 46 -17.39 -35.63 14.33
C ALA A 46 -16.45 -35.42 15.52
N LYS A 47 -15.24 -36.00 15.45
CA LYS A 47 -14.21 -35.81 16.46
C LYS A 47 -13.88 -34.33 16.67
N PRO A 48 -13.51 -33.92 17.90
CA PRO A 48 -13.05 -32.57 18.16
C PRO A 48 -11.91 -32.16 17.22
N ASP A 49 -11.92 -30.88 16.84
CA ASP A 49 -10.83 -30.32 16.03
C ASP A 49 -9.54 -30.18 16.85
N THR A 50 -8.42 -30.32 16.16
CA THR A 50 -7.10 -30.05 16.73
C THR A 50 -6.67 -28.59 16.52
N VAL A 51 -7.46 -27.80 15.80
CA VAL A 51 -7.21 -26.39 15.49
C VAL A 51 -7.56 -25.53 16.69
N ARG A 52 -6.69 -24.60 17.04
CA ARG A 52 -6.84 -23.72 18.21
C ARG A 52 -6.59 -22.26 17.82
N ALA A 53 -7.19 -21.35 18.56
CA ALA A 53 -6.82 -19.94 18.50
C ALA A 53 -5.34 -19.77 18.89
N GLY A 54 -4.61 -18.92 18.16
CA GLY A 54 -3.17 -18.73 18.26
C GLY A 54 -2.32 -19.63 17.35
N ASP A 55 -2.89 -20.69 16.75
CA ASP A 55 -2.18 -21.52 15.79
C ASP A 55 -1.75 -20.70 14.56
N LYS A 56 -0.55 -20.99 14.05
CA LYS A 56 -0.09 -20.43 12.78
C LYS A 56 -0.88 -21.04 11.63
N VAL A 57 -1.22 -20.21 10.67
CA VAL A 57 -1.98 -20.57 9.49
C VAL A 57 -1.38 -19.96 8.24
N GLU A 58 -1.44 -20.71 7.17
CA GLU A 58 -1.19 -20.24 5.81
C GLU A 58 -2.44 -20.51 4.98
N VAL A 59 -3.01 -19.45 4.41
CA VAL A 59 -4.15 -19.53 3.51
C VAL A 59 -3.63 -19.63 2.09
N ARG A 60 -4.15 -20.59 1.32
CA ARG A 60 -3.73 -20.84 -0.06
C ARG A 60 -4.90 -20.86 -1.02
N VAL A 61 -4.66 -20.39 -2.25
CA VAL A 61 -5.52 -20.57 -3.41
C VAL A 61 -4.78 -21.41 -4.45
N GLY A 62 -5.20 -22.65 -4.64
CA GLY A 62 -4.41 -23.62 -5.39
C GLY A 62 -3.04 -23.81 -4.74
N GLY A 63 -1.98 -23.56 -5.49
CA GLY A 63 -0.59 -23.65 -5.02
C GLY A 63 -0.06 -22.36 -4.39
N ASP A 64 -0.77 -21.21 -4.51
CA ASP A 64 -0.25 -19.91 -4.10
C ASP A 64 -0.70 -19.55 -2.69
N THR A 65 0.24 -19.09 -1.86
CA THR A 65 -0.05 -18.49 -0.55
C THR A 65 -0.65 -17.11 -0.75
N VAL A 66 -1.79 -16.84 -0.09
CA VAL A 66 -2.50 -15.56 -0.16
C VAL A 66 -2.53 -14.80 1.16
N LEU A 67 -2.21 -15.49 2.26
CA LEU A 67 -2.08 -14.91 3.59
C LEU A 67 -1.28 -15.86 4.49
N SER A 68 -0.34 -15.31 5.25
CA SER A 68 0.37 -16.00 6.34
C SER A 68 0.14 -15.26 7.65
N GLY A 69 -0.33 -15.99 8.68
CA GLY A 69 -0.70 -15.33 9.93
C GLY A 69 -1.13 -16.29 11.02
N ARG A 70 -2.12 -15.88 11.80
CA ARG A 70 -2.62 -16.64 12.95
C ARG A 70 -4.14 -16.74 12.98
N ILE A 71 -4.59 -17.80 13.63
CA ILE A 71 -6.02 -17.99 13.95
C ILE A 71 -6.35 -17.15 15.18
N ASP A 72 -7.22 -16.18 15.03
CA ASP A 72 -7.71 -15.37 16.15
C ASP A 72 -8.83 -16.07 16.89
N ARG A 73 -9.72 -16.73 16.15
CA ARG A 73 -10.95 -17.32 16.71
C ARG A 73 -11.29 -18.66 16.07
N VAL A 74 -11.65 -19.63 16.93
CA VAL A 74 -12.27 -20.88 16.54
C VAL A 74 -13.62 -20.96 17.23
N GLN A 75 -14.69 -21.03 16.47
CA GLN A 75 -16.06 -21.13 16.99
C GLN A 75 -16.71 -22.44 16.51
N THR A 76 -17.26 -23.19 17.42
CA THR A 76 -18.07 -24.37 17.12
C THR A 76 -19.49 -24.15 17.61
N VAL A 77 -20.45 -24.27 16.71
CA VAL A 77 -21.87 -24.29 17.04
C VAL A 77 -22.36 -25.73 16.87
N THR A 78 -22.95 -26.32 17.94
CA THR A 78 -23.48 -27.68 17.91
C THR A 78 -24.99 -27.62 18.03
N GLU A 79 -25.69 -28.16 17.05
CA GLU A 79 -27.13 -28.24 16.98
C GLU A 79 -27.58 -29.70 16.85
N LYS A 80 -28.90 -29.97 16.98
CA LYS A 80 -29.43 -31.33 16.88
C LYS A 80 -29.10 -32.03 15.56
N GLY A 81 -28.98 -31.26 14.46
CA GLY A 81 -28.74 -31.77 13.12
C GLY A 81 -27.29 -31.76 12.64
N GLY A 82 -26.37 -31.15 13.38
CA GLY A 82 -24.98 -31.03 12.94
C GLY A 82 -24.11 -30.09 13.78
N LYS A 83 -22.88 -29.92 13.34
CA LYS A 83 -21.93 -28.95 13.89
C LYS A 83 -21.48 -28.00 12.81
N THR A 84 -21.32 -26.73 13.14
CA THR A 84 -20.68 -25.74 12.29
C THR A 84 -19.40 -25.28 12.97
N LEU A 85 -18.28 -25.41 12.26
CA LEU A 85 -16.97 -24.90 12.66
C LEU A 85 -16.67 -23.66 11.84
N THR A 86 -16.41 -22.54 12.52
CA THR A 86 -15.91 -21.32 11.90
C THR A 86 -14.52 -21.00 12.43
N ILE A 87 -13.58 -20.76 11.52
CA ILE A 87 -12.19 -20.37 11.81
C ILE A 87 -11.98 -18.99 11.23
N GLN A 88 -11.52 -18.07 12.04
CA GLN A 88 -11.22 -16.69 11.65
C GLN A 88 -9.80 -16.34 12.08
N GLY A 89 -9.10 -15.56 11.29
CA GLY A 89 -7.77 -15.11 11.63
C GLY A 89 -7.31 -13.97 10.74
N ARG A 90 -6.16 -13.44 11.09
CA ARG A 90 -5.52 -12.33 10.38
C ARG A 90 -4.08 -12.69 10.06
N ASP A 91 -3.48 -11.91 9.16
CA ASP A 91 -2.05 -11.94 8.96
C ASP A 91 -1.27 -11.47 10.21
N ASP A 92 0.05 -11.57 10.18
CA ASP A 92 0.88 -11.24 11.36
C ASP A 92 0.88 -9.72 11.70
N ALA A 93 0.30 -8.82 10.86
CA ALA A 93 0.06 -7.43 11.25
C ALA A 93 -1.00 -7.33 12.37
N GLY A 94 -1.87 -8.32 12.52
CA GLY A 94 -2.83 -8.39 13.63
C GLY A 94 -2.16 -8.23 14.99
N VAL A 95 -0.96 -8.80 15.19
CA VAL A 95 -0.20 -8.64 16.44
C VAL A 95 0.22 -7.19 16.67
N LEU A 96 0.55 -6.45 15.60
CA LEU A 96 0.93 -5.04 15.70
C LEU A 96 -0.25 -4.15 16.07
N LEU A 97 -1.47 -4.53 15.64
CA LEU A 97 -2.70 -3.83 16.00
C LEU A 97 -3.12 -4.06 17.44
N ASP A 98 -2.93 -5.27 17.94
CA ASP A 98 -3.43 -5.69 19.24
C ASP A 98 -2.45 -5.35 20.38
N CYS A 99 -1.13 -5.30 20.09
CA CYS A 99 -0.08 -5.13 21.08
C CYS A 99 0.47 -3.71 21.11
N SER A 100 0.93 -3.30 22.30
CA SER A 100 1.63 -2.03 22.47
C SER A 100 3.02 -2.10 21.86
N ALA A 101 3.49 -0.96 21.32
CA ALA A 101 4.86 -0.79 20.88
C ALA A 101 5.84 -0.93 22.05
N PRO A 102 7.01 -1.55 21.82
CA PRO A 102 8.09 -1.55 22.81
C PRO A 102 8.52 -0.12 23.14
N LEU A 103 8.67 0.16 24.44
CA LEU A 103 9.12 1.49 24.89
C LEU A 103 10.62 1.63 24.71
N PHE A 104 11.02 2.59 23.92
CA PHE A 104 12.43 3.00 23.79
C PHE A 104 12.56 4.46 23.42
N ASN A 105 13.70 5.05 23.81
CA ASN A 105 14.15 6.35 23.35
C ASN A 105 15.47 6.15 22.60
N ALA A 106 15.63 6.81 21.48
CA ALA A 106 16.84 6.72 20.68
C ALA A 106 17.11 8.03 19.93
N GLN A 107 18.32 8.17 19.39
CA GLN A 107 18.72 9.32 18.58
C GLN A 107 19.36 8.84 17.27
N ASP A 108 19.22 9.64 16.22
CA ASP A 108 19.86 9.48 14.92
C ASP A 108 19.68 8.10 14.27
N MET A 109 18.47 7.55 14.39
CA MET A 109 18.12 6.25 13.79
C MET A 109 17.59 6.41 12.37
N ASP A 110 17.94 5.47 11.50
CA ASP A 110 17.29 5.31 10.22
C ASP A 110 15.94 4.55 10.36
N LEU A 111 15.10 4.64 9.33
CA LEU A 111 13.76 4.04 9.36
C LEU A 111 13.80 2.52 9.60
N ASN A 112 14.76 1.81 8.98
CA ASN A 112 14.87 0.37 9.15
C ASN A 112 15.15 -0.01 10.62
N GLN A 113 16.06 0.71 11.27
CA GLN A 113 16.41 0.50 12.70
C GLN A 113 15.20 0.76 13.60
N ILE A 114 14.38 1.80 13.28
CA ILE A 114 13.17 2.13 14.06
C ILE A 114 12.15 1.00 13.91
N ILE A 115 11.85 0.61 12.67
CA ILE A 115 10.88 -0.44 12.36
C ILE A 115 11.30 -1.76 13.01
N GLU A 116 12.56 -2.17 12.87
CA GLU A 116 13.08 -3.39 13.50
C GLU A 116 12.87 -3.41 15.01
N LYS A 117 13.10 -2.28 15.68
CA LYS A 117 12.89 -2.17 17.15
C LYS A 117 11.41 -2.26 17.53
N ILE A 118 10.50 -1.82 16.69
CA ILE A 118 9.06 -1.90 16.94
C ILE A 118 8.55 -3.32 16.69
N VAL A 119 8.89 -3.95 15.56
CA VAL A 119 8.17 -5.13 15.08
C VAL A 119 8.86 -6.47 15.41
N LYS A 120 10.21 -6.51 15.47
CA LYS A 120 10.93 -7.76 15.78
C LYS A 120 10.58 -8.35 17.15
N PRO A 121 10.44 -7.56 18.25
CA PRO A 121 10.00 -8.09 19.55
C PRO A 121 8.62 -8.73 19.52
N LEU A 122 7.77 -8.35 18.55
CA LEU A 122 6.42 -8.88 18.34
C LEU A 122 6.38 -10.07 17.36
N GLY A 123 7.55 -10.51 16.88
CA GLY A 123 7.70 -11.74 16.10
C GLY A 123 7.78 -11.55 14.58
N LEU A 124 7.70 -10.33 14.05
CA LEU A 124 7.88 -10.06 12.62
C LEU A 124 9.37 -9.94 12.31
N ALA A 125 9.91 -10.95 11.62
CA ALA A 125 11.33 -11.04 11.31
C ALA A 125 11.68 -10.59 9.89
N LYS A 126 10.72 -10.74 8.93
CA LYS A 126 10.91 -10.38 7.53
C LYS A 126 10.46 -8.94 7.31
N ILE A 127 11.38 -8.06 6.96
CA ILE A 127 11.12 -6.64 6.74
C ILE A 127 11.78 -6.23 5.43
N ARG A 128 11.05 -5.50 4.58
CA ARG A 128 11.55 -4.88 3.36
C ARG A 128 11.11 -3.42 3.30
N ILE A 129 12.06 -2.53 3.03
CA ILE A 129 11.77 -1.11 2.81
C ILE A 129 11.99 -0.80 1.34
N ASP A 130 10.90 -0.50 0.64
CA ASP A 130 10.90 -0.17 -0.78
C ASP A 130 10.97 1.35 -0.97
N ALA A 131 12.10 1.94 -0.54
CA ALA A 131 12.38 3.35 -0.71
C ALA A 131 13.83 3.57 -1.16
N ALA A 132 14.04 4.53 -2.06
CA ALA A 132 15.39 4.84 -2.56
C ALA A 132 16.28 5.48 -1.49
N LYS A 133 15.69 6.18 -0.53
CA LYS A 133 16.35 6.84 0.58
C LYS A 133 15.35 7.15 1.68
N THR A 134 15.75 6.92 2.92
CA THR A 134 15.02 7.36 4.11
C THR A 134 15.87 8.33 4.91
N ASP A 135 15.25 9.34 5.51
CA ASP A 135 15.94 10.30 6.33
C ASP A 135 16.15 9.73 7.75
N LYS A 136 17.23 10.18 8.41
CA LYS A 136 17.46 9.83 9.82
C LYS A 136 16.54 10.64 10.72
N THR A 137 15.93 9.97 11.67
CA THR A 137 15.11 10.60 12.71
C THR A 137 16.01 10.96 13.90
N HIS A 138 16.20 12.26 14.17
CA HIS A 138 17.08 12.74 15.22
C HIS A 138 16.61 12.35 16.62
N LYS A 139 15.32 12.33 16.86
CA LYS A 139 14.75 11.92 18.13
C LYS A 139 13.63 10.91 17.88
N VAL A 140 13.82 9.69 18.34
CA VAL A 140 12.82 8.62 18.31
C VAL A 140 12.32 8.42 19.72
N GLN A 141 11.03 8.57 19.91
CA GLN A 141 10.35 8.37 21.19
C GLN A 141 9.03 7.67 20.95
N ILE A 142 8.82 6.53 21.58
CA ILE A 142 7.54 5.82 21.55
C ILE A 142 6.72 6.28 22.75
N GLU A 143 5.52 6.74 22.48
CA GLU A 143 4.58 7.13 23.56
C GLU A 143 4.08 5.90 24.31
N PRO A 144 4.07 5.94 25.67
CA PRO A 144 3.53 4.83 26.46
C PRO A 144 2.06 4.55 26.12
N GLY A 145 1.76 3.31 25.79
CA GLY A 145 0.40 2.88 25.44
C GLY A 145 0.08 2.91 23.94
N SER A 146 0.94 3.50 23.09
CA SER A 146 0.79 3.44 21.63
C SER A 146 0.79 1.99 21.15
N ARG A 147 -0.06 1.66 20.20
CA ARG A 147 -0.03 0.36 19.51
C ARG A 147 1.19 0.30 18.58
N ALA A 148 1.68 -0.90 18.38
CA ALA A 148 2.86 -1.09 17.53
C ALA A 148 2.60 -0.68 16.08
N TRP A 149 1.39 -0.90 15.57
CA TRP A 149 1.00 -0.44 14.24
C TRP A 149 1.01 1.07 14.12
N ASP A 150 0.44 1.78 15.11
CA ASP A 150 0.37 3.26 15.08
C ASP A 150 1.79 3.87 15.11
N ALA A 151 2.66 3.31 15.96
CA ALA A 151 4.06 3.73 16.00
C ALA A 151 4.81 3.43 14.70
N LEU A 152 4.59 2.26 14.09
CA LEU A 152 5.16 1.91 12.78
C LEU A 152 4.67 2.89 11.70
N LEU A 153 3.37 3.14 11.65
CA LEU A 153 2.73 4.01 10.68
C LEU A 153 3.25 5.45 10.77
N GLU A 154 3.38 5.99 11.98
CA GLU A 154 3.91 7.34 12.21
C GLU A 154 5.28 7.54 11.54
N TYR A 155 6.23 6.61 11.77
CA TYR A 155 7.57 6.72 11.18
C TYR A 155 7.60 6.39 9.69
N ALA A 156 6.73 5.50 9.21
CA ALA A 156 6.57 5.23 7.79
C ALA A 156 6.03 6.46 7.04
N GLU A 157 4.94 7.06 7.53
CA GLU A 157 4.32 8.25 6.93
C GLU A 157 5.23 9.48 6.99
N ALA A 158 6.03 9.65 8.05
CA ALA A 158 7.02 10.71 8.13
C ALA A 158 8.07 10.62 7.00
N ASN A 159 8.31 9.42 6.47
CA ASN A 159 9.15 9.17 5.31
C ASN A 159 8.34 9.08 3.99
N GLY A 160 7.04 9.35 4.02
CA GLY A 160 6.15 9.24 2.88
C GLY A 160 5.99 7.80 2.37
N LEU A 161 5.93 6.85 3.28
CA LEU A 161 5.78 5.43 3.00
C LEU A 161 4.57 4.88 3.74
N TRP A 162 4.11 3.70 3.31
CA TRP A 162 2.99 2.99 3.89
C TRP A 162 3.37 1.55 4.19
N PRO A 163 2.98 0.98 5.35
CA PRO A 163 3.25 -0.40 5.70
C PRO A 163 2.10 -1.34 5.27
N TRP A 164 2.45 -2.52 4.75
CA TRP A 164 1.52 -3.64 4.51
C TRP A 164 2.27 -4.96 4.64
N LEU A 165 1.54 -6.08 4.73
CA LEU A 165 2.14 -7.40 4.67
C LEU A 165 1.94 -8.04 3.28
N GLU A 166 3.00 -8.70 2.80
CA GLU A 166 2.88 -9.61 1.67
C GLU A 166 2.35 -10.98 2.11
N PRO A 167 1.77 -11.76 1.20
CA PRO A 167 1.20 -13.07 1.53
C PRO A 167 2.15 -14.03 2.26
N ASP A 168 3.46 -13.88 2.10
CA ASP A 168 4.49 -14.70 2.75
C ASP A 168 4.86 -14.21 4.18
N GLY A 169 4.16 -13.21 4.70
CA GLY A 169 4.39 -12.59 6.00
C GLY A 169 5.54 -11.57 6.02
N THR A 170 6.01 -11.10 4.86
CA THR A 170 7.01 -10.02 4.79
C THR A 170 6.32 -8.67 5.03
N LEU A 171 6.74 -7.94 6.07
CA LEU A 171 6.34 -6.55 6.27
C LEU A 171 7.07 -5.68 5.25
N VAL A 172 6.31 -5.08 4.36
CA VAL A 172 6.80 -4.11 3.39
C VAL A 172 6.46 -2.71 3.87
N VAL A 173 7.42 -1.80 3.74
CA VAL A 173 7.20 -0.37 3.96
C VAL A 173 7.62 0.35 2.69
N GLY A 174 6.64 0.83 1.92
CA GLY A 174 6.87 1.32 0.56
C GLY A 174 5.74 2.18 0.05
N GLY A 175 5.58 2.24 -1.25
CA GLY A 175 4.53 2.97 -1.95
C GLY A 175 3.98 2.22 -3.16
N PRO A 176 2.89 2.73 -3.76
CA PRO A 176 2.30 2.13 -4.94
C PRO A 176 3.25 2.18 -6.14
N ASP A 177 3.25 1.13 -6.95
CA ASP A 177 3.95 1.09 -8.23
C ASP A 177 2.97 1.32 -9.39
N TYR A 178 2.98 2.54 -9.94
CA TYR A 178 2.20 2.90 -11.12
C TYR A 178 2.94 2.69 -12.45
N THR A 179 4.11 2.07 -12.43
CA THR A 179 4.92 1.82 -13.64
C THR A 179 4.70 0.42 -14.20
N ALA A 180 4.18 -0.51 -13.40
CA ALA A 180 3.85 -1.86 -13.83
C ALA A 180 2.77 -1.85 -14.92
N ALA A 181 2.86 -2.75 -15.89
CA ALA A 181 1.80 -2.93 -16.88
C ALA A 181 0.52 -3.46 -16.23
N PRO A 182 -0.70 -3.13 -16.73
CA PRO A 182 -1.93 -3.76 -16.29
C PRO A 182 -1.87 -5.29 -16.44
N VAL A 183 -2.31 -6.02 -15.41
CA VAL A 183 -2.27 -7.50 -15.41
C VAL A 183 -3.47 -8.12 -16.10
N ALA A 184 -4.55 -7.36 -16.29
CA ALA A 184 -5.79 -7.86 -16.91
C ALA A 184 -6.60 -6.72 -17.51
N GLU A 185 -7.58 -7.11 -18.33
CA GLU A 185 -8.64 -6.25 -18.82
C GLU A 185 -9.99 -6.75 -18.28
N LEU A 186 -10.73 -5.86 -17.61
CA LEU A 186 -12.11 -6.09 -17.19
C LEU A 186 -13.06 -5.45 -18.19
N VAL A 187 -13.97 -6.24 -18.75
CA VAL A 187 -14.82 -5.83 -19.88
C VAL A 187 -16.31 -5.99 -19.54
N LEU A 188 -17.05 -4.91 -19.77
CA LEU A 188 -18.52 -4.88 -19.71
C LEU A 188 -19.06 -4.12 -20.93
N ARG A 189 -19.53 -4.85 -21.94
CA ARG A 189 -20.13 -4.29 -23.15
C ARG A 189 -21.65 -4.44 -23.14
N THR A 190 -22.33 -3.48 -23.74
CA THR A 190 -23.82 -3.47 -23.87
C THR A 190 -24.36 -4.61 -24.71
N ASN A 191 -23.56 -5.09 -25.68
CA ASN A 191 -23.91 -6.23 -26.53
C ASN A 191 -23.71 -7.61 -25.87
N GLY A 192 -23.12 -7.64 -24.63
CA GLY A 192 -22.89 -8.87 -23.87
C GLY A 192 -21.70 -9.70 -24.35
N GLN A 193 -20.98 -9.30 -25.41
CA GLN A 193 -19.89 -10.10 -25.97
C GLN A 193 -18.58 -9.90 -25.18
N ASN A 194 -17.92 -11.02 -24.85
CA ASN A 194 -16.64 -11.07 -24.13
C ASN A 194 -16.67 -10.34 -22.77
N ASN A 195 -17.82 -10.28 -22.11
CA ASN A 195 -17.94 -9.74 -20.78
C ASN A 195 -17.34 -10.71 -19.76
N ASN A 196 -16.43 -10.22 -18.92
CA ASN A 196 -15.84 -10.97 -17.80
C ASN A 196 -16.19 -10.37 -16.43
N ILE A 197 -16.94 -9.27 -16.40
CA ILE A 197 -17.50 -8.66 -15.20
C ILE A 197 -18.91 -9.22 -14.95
N LYS A 198 -19.16 -9.76 -13.76
CA LYS A 198 -20.50 -10.21 -13.32
C LYS A 198 -21.34 -9.06 -12.78
N ARG A 199 -20.70 -8.17 -12.01
CA ARG A 199 -21.31 -6.98 -11.44
C ARG A 199 -20.28 -5.86 -11.41
N LEU A 200 -20.67 -4.68 -11.82
CA LEU A 200 -19.90 -3.46 -11.68
C LEU A 200 -20.70 -2.43 -10.90
N GLU A 201 -20.09 -1.83 -9.91
CA GLU A 201 -20.62 -0.73 -9.14
C GLU A 201 -19.63 0.43 -9.19
N VAL A 202 -20.11 1.59 -9.62
CA VAL A 202 -19.28 2.79 -9.74
C VAL A 202 -19.82 3.85 -8.80
N ASN A 203 -19.11 4.09 -7.73
CA ASN A 203 -19.46 5.11 -6.75
C ASN A 203 -18.58 6.35 -6.96
N ARG A 204 -19.24 7.49 -7.27
CA ARG A 204 -18.62 8.81 -7.40
C ARG A 204 -19.15 9.71 -6.31
N ASP A 205 -18.32 9.97 -5.29
CA ASP A 205 -18.70 10.80 -4.16
C ASP A 205 -18.07 12.21 -4.26
N MET A 206 -18.91 13.19 -4.59
CA MET A 206 -18.48 14.59 -4.63
C MET A 206 -18.29 15.18 -3.22
N ALA A 207 -18.93 14.61 -2.19
CA ALA A 207 -18.77 15.11 -0.83
C ALA A 207 -17.35 14.89 -0.30
N ALA A 208 -16.68 13.83 -0.75
CA ALA A 208 -15.29 13.54 -0.43
C ALA A 208 -14.28 14.36 -1.27
N ARG A 209 -14.70 15.01 -2.39
CA ARG A 209 -13.82 15.72 -3.33
C ARG A 209 -13.69 17.20 -2.98
N TYR A 210 -12.46 17.72 -3.07
CA TYR A 210 -12.17 19.14 -2.95
C TYR A 210 -11.56 19.69 -4.24
N SER A 211 -11.96 20.91 -4.64
CA SER A 211 -11.37 21.62 -5.79
C SER A 211 -10.04 22.28 -5.43
N GLU A 212 -9.86 22.61 -4.16
CA GLU A 212 -8.67 23.28 -3.65
C GLU A 212 -8.42 22.87 -2.20
N VAL A 213 -7.17 22.56 -1.87
CA VAL A 213 -6.72 22.35 -0.49
C VAL A 213 -5.65 23.37 -0.17
N THR A 214 -5.90 24.15 0.88
CA THR A 214 -4.96 25.12 1.44
C THR A 214 -4.41 24.61 2.76
N VAL A 215 -3.09 24.46 2.87
CA VAL A 215 -2.39 24.15 4.12
C VAL A 215 -1.81 25.44 4.68
N LEU A 216 -2.12 25.72 5.94
CA LEU A 216 -1.60 26.83 6.72
C LEU A 216 -0.70 26.27 7.83
N ALA A 217 0.48 26.86 7.98
CA ALA A 217 1.42 26.54 9.05
C ALA A 217 2.16 27.80 9.51
N GLN A 218 2.79 27.72 10.67
CA GLN A 218 3.62 28.78 11.20
C GLN A 218 4.99 28.20 11.55
N SER A 219 6.07 28.80 11.02
CA SER A 219 7.41 28.33 11.32
C SER A 219 7.70 28.41 12.83
N HIS A 220 8.48 27.48 13.37
CA HIS A 220 8.88 27.44 14.78
C HIS A 220 9.54 28.77 15.26
N SER A 221 10.13 29.53 14.35
CA SER A 221 10.66 30.86 14.65
C SER A 221 9.57 31.93 14.85
N GLY A 222 8.30 31.60 14.55
CA GLY A 222 7.16 32.53 14.63
C GLY A 222 7.20 33.70 13.63
N LYS A 223 8.22 33.77 12.76
CA LYS A 223 8.46 34.92 11.88
C LYS A 223 7.81 34.79 10.49
N ASN A 224 7.49 33.58 10.06
CA ASN A 224 6.94 33.35 8.72
C ASN A 224 5.65 32.52 8.79
N ASN A 225 4.60 33.04 8.20
CA ASN A 225 3.38 32.29 7.91
C ASN A 225 3.61 31.49 6.63
N ILE A 226 3.42 30.18 6.71
CA ILE A 226 3.55 29.26 5.60
C ILE A 226 2.15 28.99 5.06
N LYS A 227 1.96 29.15 3.75
CA LYS A 227 0.73 28.84 3.05
C LYS A 227 1.04 28.09 1.77
N ALA A 228 0.43 26.94 1.59
CA ALA A 228 0.53 26.15 0.36
C ALA A 228 -0.86 25.80 -0.17
N ILE A 229 -1.00 25.77 -1.49
CA ILE A 229 -2.27 25.50 -2.16
C ILE A 229 -2.04 24.39 -3.20
N ALA A 230 -2.94 23.41 -3.21
CA ALA A 230 -3.07 22.42 -4.28
C ALA A 230 -4.48 22.48 -4.86
N LYS A 231 -4.61 22.32 -6.19
CA LYS A 231 -5.89 22.40 -6.90
C LYS A 231 -6.15 21.16 -7.73
N ASP A 232 -7.42 20.75 -7.81
CA ASP A 232 -7.93 19.73 -8.72
C ASP A 232 -8.83 20.38 -9.78
N GLU A 233 -8.29 20.58 -10.97
CA GLU A 233 -9.00 21.20 -12.11
C GLU A 233 -10.19 20.36 -12.60
N SER A 234 -10.28 19.09 -12.25
CA SER A 234 -11.40 18.22 -12.61
C SER A 234 -12.67 18.53 -11.81
N VAL A 235 -12.54 19.11 -10.62
CA VAL A 235 -13.66 19.51 -9.75
C VAL A 235 -14.12 20.92 -10.11
N LYS A 236 -15.21 21.04 -10.87
CA LYS A 236 -15.74 22.34 -11.33
C LYS A 236 -16.47 23.12 -10.24
N LEU A 237 -17.04 22.43 -9.26
CA LEU A 237 -17.68 23.07 -8.11
C LEU A 237 -16.60 23.61 -7.17
N HIS A 238 -16.72 24.88 -6.75
CA HIS A 238 -15.80 25.46 -5.78
C HIS A 238 -16.02 24.83 -4.40
N ARG A 239 -15.07 23.96 -4.00
CA ARG A 239 -15.07 23.21 -2.74
C ARG A 239 -13.70 23.30 -2.07
N PRO A 240 -13.40 24.42 -1.39
CA PRO A 240 -12.13 24.61 -0.72
C PRO A 240 -12.08 23.85 0.62
N LEU A 241 -10.92 23.27 0.94
CA LEU A 241 -10.57 22.77 2.26
C LEU A 241 -9.37 23.58 2.79
N ILE A 242 -9.46 24.06 4.01
CA ILE A 242 -8.35 24.73 4.70
C ILE A 242 -7.95 23.88 5.90
N VAL A 243 -6.67 23.53 5.98
CA VAL A 243 -6.09 22.69 7.05
C VAL A 243 -4.96 23.47 7.71
N THR A 244 -4.91 23.43 9.04
CA THR A 244 -3.79 23.99 9.81
C THR A 244 -2.91 22.86 10.32
N GLU A 245 -1.61 22.92 10.01
CA GLU A 245 -0.62 21.89 10.36
C GLU A 245 0.52 22.54 11.16
N PRO A 246 0.52 22.36 12.51
CA PRO A 246 1.49 23.05 13.38
C PRO A 246 2.92 22.55 13.23
N ASP A 247 3.12 21.32 12.74
CA ASP A 247 4.42 20.65 12.68
C ASP A 247 5.17 20.89 11.35
N ILE A 248 4.67 21.78 10.51
CA ILE A 248 5.28 22.12 9.23
C ILE A 248 6.17 23.33 9.36
N ASP A 249 7.45 23.16 9.05
CA ASP A 249 8.48 24.19 9.15
C ASP A 249 8.90 24.82 7.82
N SER A 250 8.49 24.26 6.69
CA SER A 250 8.91 24.73 5.37
C SER A 250 7.77 24.78 4.35
N GLN A 251 7.93 25.70 3.39
CA GLN A 251 7.01 25.85 2.25
C GLN A 251 6.91 24.55 1.43
N ALA A 252 8.03 23.80 1.30
CA ALA A 252 8.06 22.54 0.56
C ALA A 252 7.23 21.45 1.25
N GLN A 253 7.32 21.34 2.59
CA GLN A 253 6.49 20.41 3.37
C GLN A 253 5.00 20.76 3.26
N ALA A 254 4.65 22.06 3.41
CA ALA A 254 3.27 22.49 3.25
C ALA A 254 2.70 22.16 1.85
N GLN A 255 3.52 22.32 0.80
CA GLN A 255 3.11 21.99 -0.57
C GLN A 255 2.90 20.50 -0.77
N ARG A 256 3.77 19.64 -0.21
CA ARG A 256 3.58 18.18 -0.22
C ARG A 256 2.29 17.81 0.51
N LYS A 257 2.08 18.32 1.72
CA LYS A 257 0.88 18.05 2.51
C LYS A 257 -0.42 18.47 1.79
N ALA A 258 -0.42 19.64 1.14
CA ALA A 258 -1.57 20.10 0.36
C ALA A 258 -1.87 19.15 -0.82
N LYS A 259 -0.83 18.70 -1.53
CA LYS A 259 -0.96 17.72 -2.62
C LYS A 259 -1.46 16.37 -2.11
N LYS A 260 -0.92 15.87 -0.97
CA LYS A 260 -1.37 14.61 -0.37
C LYS A 260 -2.84 14.68 0.02
N ARG A 261 -3.27 15.71 0.76
CA ARG A 261 -4.68 15.89 1.15
C ARG A 261 -5.62 15.94 -0.06
N LEU A 262 -5.18 16.58 -1.16
CA LEU A 262 -5.95 16.61 -2.40
C LEU A 262 -6.01 15.22 -3.06
N ALA A 263 -4.89 14.48 -3.07
CA ALA A 263 -4.83 13.12 -3.59
C ALA A 263 -5.70 12.16 -2.75
N ASP A 264 -5.67 12.25 -1.42
CA ASP A 264 -6.54 11.49 -0.52
C ASP A 264 -8.02 11.73 -0.84
N SER A 265 -8.41 12.99 -1.10
CA SER A 265 -9.78 13.32 -1.50
C SER A 265 -10.18 12.73 -2.87
N ARG A 266 -9.24 12.60 -3.79
CA ARG A 266 -9.46 11.89 -5.07
C ARG A 266 -9.66 10.40 -4.85
N LEU A 267 -8.84 9.81 -3.99
CA LEU A 267 -8.92 8.39 -3.64
C LEU A 267 -10.28 8.04 -3.02
N GLU A 268 -10.81 8.89 -2.15
CA GLU A 268 -12.13 8.73 -1.55
C GLU A 268 -13.28 9.01 -2.52
N GLY A 269 -13.08 9.96 -3.44
CA GLY A 269 -14.12 10.44 -4.35
C GLY A 269 -14.51 9.48 -5.47
N LEU A 270 -13.75 8.42 -5.73
CA LEU A 270 -14.07 7.38 -6.71
C LEU A 270 -13.75 6.00 -6.17
N THR A 271 -14.76 5.12 -6.20
CA THR A 271 -14.58 3.69 -5.92
C THR A 271 -15.32 2.90 -7.00
N ILE A 272 -14.62 1.96 -7.62
CA ILE A 272 -15.22 0.99 -8.53
C ILE A 272 -15.11 -0.37 -7.87
N THR A 273 -16.25 -1.08 -7.74
CA THR A 273 -16.28 -2.44 -7.22
C THR A 273 -16.71 -3.37 -8.35
N ALA A 274 -15.82 -4.28 -8.74
CA ALA A 274 -16.09 -5.26 -9.80
C ALA A 274 -16.10 -6.67 -9.21
N THR A 275 -17.17 -7.44 -9.50
CA THR A 275 -17.22 -8.86 -9.18
C THR A 275 -16.90 -9.68 -10.42
N VAL A 276 -15.92 -10.56 -10.31
CA VAL A 276 -15.44 -11.43 -11.38
C VAL A 276 -15.52 -12.91 -10.99
N GLN A 277 -15.52 -13.81 -11.96
CA GLN A 277 -15.49 -15.25 -11.75
C GLN A 277 -14.09 -15.73 -11.39
N GLY A 278 -13.99 -16.61 -10.38
CA GLY A 278 -12.70 -17.19 -9.96
C GLY A 278 -11.83 -16.21 -9.18
N HIS A 279 -10.61 -16.67 -8.83
CA HIS A 279 -9.64 -15.90 -8.05
C HIS A 279 -8.44 -15.46 -8.88
N ARG A 280 -8.48 -15.73 -10.17
CA ARG A 280 -7.40 -15.47 -11.12
C ARG A 280 -7.93 -14.79 -12.37
N THR A 281 -7.03 -14.09 -13.05
CA THR A 281 -7.22 -13.59 -14.40
C THR A 281 -7.31 -14.74 -15.41
N ASP A 282 -7.69 -14.45 -16.64
CA ASP A 282 -7.80 -15.46 -17.72
C ASP A 282 -6.44 -16.11 -18.04
N ASP A 283 -5.32 -15.44 -17.81
CA ASP A 283 -3.96 -15.96 -17.98
C ASP A 283 -3.44 -16.73 -16.75
N GLY A 284 -4.24 -16.84 -15.69
CA GLY A 284 -3.93 -17.56 -14.47
C GLY A 284 -3.24 -16.75 -13.37
N THR A 285 -3.04 -15.44 -13.56
CA THR A 285 -2.48 -14.55 -12.54
C THR A 285 -3.46 -14.37 -11.39
N LEU A 286 -3.01 -14.56 -10.16
CA LEU A 286 -3.83 -14.37 -8.96
C LEU A 286 -4.14 -12.88 -8.76
N TRP A 287 -5.40 -12.54 -8.40
CA TRP A 287 -5.76 -11.18 -8.03
C TRP A 287 -5.09 -10.79 -6.72
N GLN A 288 -4.32 -9.69 -6.76
CA GLN A 288 -3.57 -9.19 -5.61
C GLN A 288 -3.61 -7.67 -5.55
N PRO A 289 -3.86 -7.05 -4.39
CA PRO A 289 -3.74 -5.60 -4.23
C PRO A 289 -2.38 -5.09 -4.70
N GLY A 290 -2.37 -3.87 -5.24
CA GLY A 290 -1.17 -3.31 -5.87
C GLY A 290 -1.08 -3.52 -7.39
N GLN A 291 -1.89 -4.40 -7.96
CA GLN A 291 -1.97 -4.60 -9.41
C GLN A 291 -2.68 -3.43 -10.11
N ARG A 292 -2.34 -3.22 -11.38
CA ARG A 292 -3.06 -2.30 -12.28
C ARG A 292 -3.95 -3.09 -13.21
N ILE A 293 -5.16 -2.58 -13.48
CA ILE A 293 -6.19 -3.27 -14.24
C ILE A 293 -6.79 -2.29 -15.23
N ASN A 294 -6.89 -2.68 -16.51
CA ASN A 294 -7.66 -1.94 -17.49
C ASN A 294 -9.16 -2.25 -17.34
N VAL A 295 -10.00 -1.24 -17.26
CA VAL A 295 -11.47 -1.40 -17.14
C VAL A 295 -12.14 -0.73 -18.31
N LEU A 296 -12.87 -1.53 -19.09
CA LEU A 296 -13.73 -1.09 -20.18
C LEU A 296 -15.19 -1.36 -19.80
N SER A 297 -15.95 -0.31 -19.50
CA SER A 297 -17.40 -0.40 -19.30
C SER A 297 -18.13 0.57 -20.22
N GLU A 298 -18.76 0.04 -21.27
CA GLU A 298 -19.55 0.87 -22.20
C GLU A 298 -20.75 1.53 -21.50
N PRO A 299 -21.56 0.83 -20.67
CA PRO A 299 -22.70 1.45 -20.00
C PRO A 299 -22.33 2.58 -19.06
N ASP A 300 -21.13 2.54 -18.46
CA ASP A 300 -20.67 3.54 -17.49
C ASP A 300 -19.75 4.59 -18.12
N GLY A 301 -19.38 4.44 -19.41
CA GLY A 301 -18.46 5.31 -20.13
C GLY A 301 -17.06 5.27 -19.56
N ILE A 302 -16.60 4.10 -19.13
CA ILE A 302 -15.27 3.87 -18.54
C ILE A 302 -14.39 3.17 -19.58
N ASP A 303 -13.18 3.73 -19.80
CA ASP A 303 -12.10 3.11 -20.57
C ASP A 303 -10.79 3.67 -20.01
N ALA A 304 -10.26 3.06 -18.94
CA ALA A 304 -9.08 3.54 -18.26
C ALA A 304 -8.41 2.46 -17.39
N VAL A 305 -7.16 2.72 -17.01
CA VAL A 305 -6.44 1.90 -16.03
C VAL A 305 -6.79 2.34 -14.62
N TYR A 306 -7.03 1.37 -13.76
CA TYR A 306 -7.31 1.54 -12.34
C TYR A 306 -6.31 0.74 -11.49
N PHE A 307 -6.14 1.18 -10.25
CA PHE A 307 -5.29 0.52 -9.26
C PHE A 307 -6.13 -0.37 -8.36
N LEU A 308 -5.76 -1.64 -8.23
CA LEU A 308 -6.43 -2.60 -7.34
C LEU A 308 -6.01 -2.34 -5.89
N MET A 309 -6.91 -1.71 -5.13
CA MET A 309 -6.67 -1.36 -3.74
C MET A 309 -6.94 -2.53 -2.79
N ALA A 310 -8.05 -3.25 -3.05
CA ALA A 310 -8.45 -4.37 -2.21
C ALA A 310 -9.09 -5.48 -3.06
N ARG A 311 -9.02 -6.71 -2.55
CA ARG A 311 -9.73 -7.86 -3.13
C ARG A 311 -10.34 -8.71 -2.02
N THR A 312 -11.49 -9.33 -2.32
CA THR A 312 -12.13 -10.32 -1.46
C THR A 312 -12.39 -11.58 -2.27
N PHE A 313 -11.81 -12.70 -1.85
CA PHE A 313 -12.10 -14.01 -2.41
C PHE A 313 -13.26 -14.64 -1.66
N THR A 314 -14.32 -15.02 -2.37
CA THR A 314 -15.51 -15.66 -1.80
C THR A 314 -15.81 -16.95 -2.53
N GLY A 315 -16.44 -17.90 -1.82
CA GLY A 315 -16.86 -19.16 -2.39
C GLY A 315 -17.15 -20.21 -1.34
N GLY A 316 -17.26 -21.45 -1.78
CA GLY A 316 -17.53 -22.58 -0.92
C GLY A 316 -18.36 -23.64 -1.60
N ARG A 317 -18.77 -24.66 -0.84
CA ARG A 317 -19.53 -25.78 -1.36
C ARG A 317 -20.95 -25.33 -1.78
N GLY A 318 -21.22 -25.39 -3.09
CA GLY A 318 -22.51 -24.94 -3.63
C GLY A 318 -22.64 -23.42 -3.77
N GLN A 319 -21.56 -22.68 -3.53
CA GLN A 319 -21.48 -21.24 -3.74
C GLN A 319 -20.61 -20.95 -4.98
N PRO A 320 -20.92 -19.87 -5.71
CA PRO A 320 -20.03 -19.45 -6.79
C PRO A 320 -18.66 -19.03 -6.25
N THR A 321 -17.61 -19.40 -6.98
CA THR A 321 -16.23 -18.91 -6.69
C THR A 321 -16.08 -17.57 -7.38
N GLU A 322 -15.96 -16.50 -6.61
CA GLU A 322 -15.94 -15.13 -7.09
C GLU A 322 -14.86 -14.30 -6.40
N THR A 323 -14.45 -13.24 -7.08
CA THR A 323 -13.58 -12.20 -6.49
C THR A 323 -14.27 -10.86 -6.63
N VAL A 324 -14.34 -10.15 -5.51
CA VAL A 324 -14.73 -8.73 -5.48
C VAL A 324 -13.45 -7.91 -5.48
N LEU A 325 -13.29 -7.07 -6.49
CA LEU A 325 -12.14 -6.18 -6.70
C LEU A 325 -12.55 -4.75 -6.37
N THR A 326 -11.83 -4.09 -5.47
CA THR A 326 -12.02 -2.66 -5.16
C THR A 326 -10.94 -1.87 -5.86
N LEU A 327 -11.34 -1.06 -6.83
CA LEU A 327 -10.47 -0.31 -7.71
C LEU A 327 -10.55 1.19 -7.39
N LYS A 328 -9.41 1.84 -7.44
CA LYS A 328 -9.26 3.28 -7.28
C LYS A 328 -8.65 3.92 -8.53
N GLU A 329 -8.82 5.22 -8.70
CA GLU A 329 -8.21 5.96 -9.80
C GLU A 329 -6.68 5.75 -9.80
N ASP A 330 -6.11 5.37 -10.94
CA ASP A 330 -4.68 5.14 -11.10
C ASP A 330 -3.90 6.43 -10.80
N GLY A 331 -2.85 6.34 -9.97
CA GLY A 331 -2.09 7.51 -9.53
C GLY A 331 -2.76 8.39 -8.47
N ALA A 332 -3.95 8.03 -7.96
CA ALA A 332 -4.60 8.82 -6.92
C ALA A 332 -4.04 8.59 -5.51
N TRP A 333 -3.54 7.39 -5.21
CA TRP A 333 -2.91 7.12 -3.93
C TRP A 333 -1.46 7.62 -3.94
N VAL A 334 -1.25 8.82 -3.40
CA VAL A 334 0.05 9.49 -3.32
C VAL A 334 0.50 9.51 -1.88
N LEU A 335 1.67 8.94 -1.62
CA LEU A 335 2.37 9.07 -0.36
C LEU A 335 3.25 10.33 -0.38
N ASP A 336 3.54 10.90 0.76
CA ASP A 336 4.23 12.21 0.88
C ASP A 336 5.76 12.12 0.58
N ALA A 337 6.22 11.03 -0.06
CA ALA A 337 7.62 10.78 -0.38
C ALA A 337 8.07 11.47 -1.68
N ASP A 338 9.34 11.83 -1.73
CA ASP A 338 9.99 12.09 -3.01
C ASP A 338 10.01 10.78 -3.84
N PRO A 339 9.56 10.80 -5.09
CA PRO A 339 9.58 9.60 -5.92
C PRO A 339 11.04 9.07 -6.03
N PRO A 340 11.26 7.75 -6.04
CA PRO A 340 12.58 7.19 -6.18
C PRO A 340 13.26 7.78 -7.42
N LYS A 341 14.43 8.38 -7.25
CA LYS A 341 15.22 8.89 -8.38
C LYS A 341 15.48 7.71 -9.29
N LYS A 342 14.96 7.75 -10.54
CA LYS A 342 15.25 6.76 -11.57
C LYS A 342 16.74 6.50 -11.56
N SER A 343 17.17 5.28 -11.28
CA SER A 343 18.57 4.89 -11.32
C SER A 343 19.09 5.25 -12.71
N GLY A 344 19.97 6.25 -12.77
CA GLY A 344 20.59 6.68 -14.01
C GLY A 344 21.27 5.48 -14.66
N LYS A 345 20.97 5.23 -15.92
CA LYS A 345 21.64 4.23 -16.78
C LYS A 345 23.13 4.27 -16.44
N THR A 346 23.66 3.19 -15.92
CA THR A 346 25.10 2.95 -15.80
C THR A 346 25.73 3.20 -17.16
N LYS A 347 26.47 4.30 -17.30
CA LYS A 347 27.34 4.52 -18.44
C LYS A 347 28.35 3.38 -18.44
N ARG A 348 28.28 2.53 -19.49
CA ARG A 348 29.35 1.57 -19.78
C ARG A 348 30.68 2.33 -19.80
N PRO A 349 31.77 1.81 -19.21
CA PRO A 349 33.09 2.41 -19.37
C PRO A 349 33.46 2.38 -20.86
N SER A 350 33.73 3.54 -21.44
CA SER A 350 34.35 3.61 -22.77
C SER A 350 35.80 3.12 -22.64
N GLU A 351 36.12 2.09 -23.41
CA GLU A 351 37.49 1.65 -23.61
C GLU A 351 38.35 2.82 -24.13
N SER A 352 39.34 3.21 -23.31
CA SER A 352 40.37 4.17 -23.71
C SER A 352 41.35 3.47 -24.64
N ARG A 353 41.29 3.78 -25.92
CA ARG A 353 42.41 3.55 -26.87
C ARG A 353 43.57 4.44 -26.45
N LYS A 354 44.67 3.80 -26.08
CA LYS A 354 46.00 4.44 -26.01
C LYS A 354 46.43 4.85 -27.39
N ALA A 355 46.79 6.12 -27.57
CA ALA A 355 47.67 6.57 -28.61
C ALA A 355 48.73 7.47 -28.03
N ASN A 356 49.99 7.06 -28.22
CA ASN A 356 51.24 7.77 -27.90
C ASN A 356 51.38 9.05 -28.74
N GLY A 357 52.08 10.05 -28.16
CA GLY A 357 52.72 11.06 -29.01
C GLY A 357 52.97 12.41 -28.34
N GLN A 358 54.14 12.51 -27.74
CA GLN A 358 55.07 13.64 -27.73
C GLN A 358 54.68 15.06 -27.30
N ALA A 359 55.57 15.58 -26.49
CA ALA A 359 55.70 16.83 -25.81
C ALA A 359 55.80 18.07 -26.71
N ALA A 360 55.36 19.24 -26.22
CA ALA A 360 56.01 20.54 -26.43
C ALA A 360 55.61 21.54 -25.33
N ALA A 361 56.57 22.32 -24.91
CA ALA A 361 56.64 23.16 -23.74
C ALA A 361 56.04 24.57 -23.93
N LYS A 362 55.53 25.09 -22.80
CA LYS A 362 55.41 26.47 -22.25
C LYS A 362 55.57 27.70 -23.16
N PRO A 363 54.96 28.91 -22.83
CA PRO A 363 55.38 29.66 -21.65
C PRO A 363 54.29 30.46 -20.87
N LYS A 364 54.70 30.87 -19.68
CA LYS A 364 54.07 31.81 -18.73
C LYS A 364 54.03 33.27 -19.22
N LYS A 365 53.00 34.05 -18.79
CA LYS A 365 53.03 35.50 -18.48
C LYS A 365 51.86 35.81 -17.56
N ARG A 366 52.05 36.17 -16.35
CA ARG A 366 52.37 37.37 -15.56
C ARG A 366 51.28 38.45 -15.59
N ARG A 367 50.70 38.57 -14.37
CA ARG A 367 50.21 39.75 -13.60
C ARG A 367 49.76 41.02 -14.37
N GLN A 368 48.61 41.58 -13.94
CA GLN A 368 48.57 42.90 -13.27
C GLN A 368 47.20 43.13 -12.58
N ALA A 369 47.30 43.62 -11.34
CA ALA A 369 46.24 44.16 -10.54
C ALA A 369 45.98 45.63 -10.90
N LYS A 370 44.78 46.14 -10.73
CA LYS A 370 44.51 47.53 -10.36
C LYS A 370 43.22 47.71 -9.63
N GLN A 371 43.34 48.49 -8.59
CA GLN A 371 42.42 48.95 -7.57
C GLN A 371 41.45 50.05 -8.05
N ALA A 372 40.50 50.30 -7.15
CA ALA A 372 39.79 51.55 -6.80
C ALA A 372 38.58 51.93 -7.66
N GLY A 373 37.52 52.33 -7.08
CA GLY A 373 37.08 53.21 -6.04
C GLY A 373 35.56 53.36 -6.07
N GLN A 374 34.99 53.42 -4.90
CA GLN A 374 33.99 54.40 -4.38
C GLN A 374 33.02 55.09 -5.40
N GLU A 375 31.72 55.17 -5.13
CA GLU A 375 31.02 55.95 -4.14
C GLU A 375 29.49 55.69 -4.24
N LEU A 376 28.82 55.58 -3.12
CA LEU A 376 27.61 56.18 -2.59
C LEU A 376 26.66 57.03 -3.49
N GLN A 377 25.37 56.82 -3.38
CA GLN A 377 24.26 57.63 -2.81
C GLN A 377 22.89 57.03 -3.20
N VAL A 378 22.08 56.60 -2.22
CA VAL A 378 20.94 57.26 -1.59
C VAL A 378 19.89 57.89 -2.57
N ILE A 379 18.76 57.26 -2.74
CA ILE A 379 17.44 57.76 -2.32
C ILE A 379 16.54 56.58 -2.03
#